data_f55b644e77275b9a6f1c03bfe816ac7c
#
_entry.id   f55b644e77275b9a6f1c03bfe816ac7c
#
_cell.length_a   1.000
_cell.length_b   1.000
_cell.length_c   1.000
_cell.angle_alpha   90.00
_cell.angle_beta   90.00
_cell.angle_gamma   90.00
#
_symmetry.space_group_name_H-M   'P 1'
#
loop_
_entity.id
_entity.type
_entity.pdbx_description
1 polymer ?
#
loop_
_entity_poly.entity_id
_entity_poly.type
_entity_poly.pdbx_seq_one_letter_code
_entity_poly.pdbx_strand_id
1 'polypeptide(L)'
;MTRYKVSLTTKLYPPQTGMIVIEPEDYTPAEVQALKKSGAKVLAYLSVGSASDERKYYGTLEPYCMEKLEDWPHERYLDITQAVPRKWLQNQALALKKMGFDGYWLDNIDVYEGHRTTAMFNAMTSVIQGIKAVGGYVMLNGGITYLTDLIIPHKVQLGAYKDSKNAKRMEKALKSKNFGAATVEMDNLKKVQSGAFSKKDGADQLVKKLHAAGFGTAKRITLFDGKASAFIDGVTQEEVFSLITDYKGTGTFGKQSQEESERYQAHMRRLAKNGIDCYLLEYTKSNTLRLRIKAFCDTIGATACISEDVDL
;
A
#
# COMPACT_ATOMS: atom_id res chain seq x y z
N MET A 1 -17.98 16.94 6.54
CA MET A 1 -17.21 15.75 6.15
C MET A 1 -16.45 16.06 4.90
N THR A 2 -15.14 15.88 4.90
CA THR A 2 -14.33 15.98 3.69
C THR A 2 -14.82 14.90 2.72
N ARG A 3 -15.16 15.28 1.49
CA ARG A 3 -15.54 14.30 0.46
C ARG A 3 -14.26 13.68 -0.10
N TYR A 4 -14.29 12.38 -0.34
CA TYR A 4 -13.24 11.65 -1.06
C TYR A 4 -13.87 10.94 -2.26
N LYS A 5 -13.28 11.09 -3.43
CA LYS A 5 -13.74 10.48 -4.68
C LYS A 5 -12.55 10.00 -5.50
N VAL A 6 -12.66 8.81 -6.07
CA VAL A 6 -11.76 8.29 -7.09
C VAL A 6 -12.54 8.24 -8.41
N SER A 7 -11.95 8.70 -9.51
CA SER A 7 -12.56 8.73 -10.84
C SER A 7 -11.46 8.63 -11.89
N LEU A 8 -11.20 7.42 -12.35
CA LEU A 8 -10.09 7.11 -13.26
C LEU A 8 -10.56 6.92 -14.71
N THR A 9 -11.81 6.51 -14.91
CA THR A 9 -12.39 6.28 -16.25
C THR A 9 -13.35 7.37 -16.66
N THR A 10 -13.93 8.10 -15.70
CA THR A 10 -14.90 9.17 -15.96
C THR A 10 -14.31 10.54 -15.70
N LYS A 11 -14.24 11.38 -16.73
CA LYS A 11 -13.76 12.75 -16.60
C LYS A 11 -14.68 13.60 -15.72
N LEU A 12 -14.10 14.23 -14.70
CA LEU A 12 -14.82 15.13 -13.79
C LEU A 12 -14.74 16.58 -14.29
N TYR A 13 -15.84 17.30 -14.08
CA TYR A 13 -15.95 18.74 -14.37
C TYR A 13 -16.28 19.53 -13.10
N PRO A 14 -15.92 20.83 -13.04
CA PRO A 14 -16.36 21.68 -11.93
C PRO A 14 -17.89 21.81 -11.87
N PRO A 15 -18.49 21.99 -10.66
CA PRO A 15 -17.81 22.13 -9.39
C PRO A 15 -17.50 20.79 -8.72
N GLN A 16 -16.29 20.66 -8.18
CA GLN A 16 -15.90 19.55 -7.32
C GLN A 16 -15.39 20.08 -5.98
N THR A 17 -15.55 19.33 -4.89
CA THR A 17 -15.09 19.70 -3.55
C THR A 17 -14.52 18.49 -2.83
N GLY A 18 -13.67 18.74 -1.83
CA GLY A 18 -13.00 17.69 -1.08
C GLY A 18 -11.77 17.15 -1.83
N MET A 19 -11.40 15.92 -1.58
CA MET A 19 -10.26 15.28 -2.24
C MET A 19 -10.76 14.41 -3.40
N ILE A 20 -10.18 14.61 -4.58
CA ILE A 20 -10.48 13.82 -5.77
C ILE A 20 -9.19 13.22 -6.33
N VAL A 21 -9.26 11.99 -6.78
CA VAL A 21 -8.21 11.28 -7.52
C VAL A 21 -8.68 11.12 -8.96
N ILE A 22 -7.85 11.51 -9.92
CA ILE A 22 -8.19 11.46 -11.34
C ILE A 22 -7.05 10.91 -12.18
N GLU A 23 -7.38 10.35 -13.35
CA GLU A 23 -6.42 9.95 -14.38
C GLU A 23 -5.79 11.20 -15.02
N PRO A 24 -4.50 11.47 -14.83
CA PRO A 24 -3.91 12.73 -15.28
C PRO A 24 -3.83 12.88 -16.82
N GLU A 25 -3.83 11.79 -17.56
CA GLU A 25 -3.75 11.84 -19.04
C GLU A 25 -5.00 12.45 -19.68
N ASP A 26 -6.13 12.47 -18.96
CA ASP A 26 -7.40 13.02 -19.44
C ASP A 26 -7.54 14.53 -19.24
N TYR A 27 -6.57 15.17 -18.57
CA TYR A 27 -6.69 16.57 -18.15
C TYR A 27 -5.54 17.44 -18.64
N THR A 28 -5.90 18.66 -19.04
CA THR A 28 -4.94 19.74 -19.23
C THR A 28 -4.65 20.48 -17.92
N PRO A 29 -3.53 21.22 -17.83
CA PRO A 29 -3.25 22.06 -16.65
C PRO A 29 -4.37 23.05 -16.32
N ALA A 30 -5.05 23.60 -17.34
CA ALA A 30 -6.17 24.53 -17.15
C ALA A 30 -7.38 23.86 -16.51
N GLU A 31 -7.70 22.62 -16.88
CA GLU A 31 -8.78 21.83 -16.31
C GLU A 31 -8.49 21.42 -14.86
N VAL A 32 -7.25 21.02 -14.56
CA VAL A 32 -6.81 20.77 -13.17
C VAL A 32 -7.00 22.03 -12.31
N GLN A 33 -6.59 23.20 -12.83
CA GLN A 33 -6.79 24.46 -12.12
C GLN A 33 -8.27 24.82 -11.93
N ALA A 34 -9.14 24.51 -12.91
CA ALA A 34 -10.58 24.73 -12.79
C ALA A 34 -11.21 23.90 -11.68
N LEU A 35 -10.82 22.61 -11.57
CA LEU A 35 -11.25 21.73 -10.46
C LEU A 35 -10.78 22.28 -9.10
N LYS A 36 -9.54 22.73 -8.99
CA LYS A 36 -9.00 23.32 -7.76
C LYS A 36 -9.70 24.60 -7.37
N LYS A 37 -9.99 25.48 -8.31
CA LYS A 37 -10.75 26.73 -8.07
C LYS A 37 -12.16 26.47 -7.56
N SER A 38 -12.76 25.34 -7.87
CA SER A 38 -14.07 24.94 -7.35
C SER A 38 -14.03 24.36 -5.92
N GLY A 39 -12.84 24.21 -5.32
CA GLY A 39 -12.65 23.77 -3.94
C GLY A 39 -12.15 22.33 -3.78
N ALA A 40 -11.76 21.66 -4.88
CA ALA A 40 -11.19 20.33 -4.81
C ALA A 40 -9.67 20.36 -4.51
N LYS A 41 -9.21 19.38 -3.73
CA LYS A 41 -7.81 18.96 -3.66
C LYS A 41 -7.62 17.82 -4.66
N VAL A 42 -6.82 18.05 -5.69
CA VAL A 42 -6.74 17.15 -6.86
C VAL A 42 -5.47 16.34 -6.80
N LEU A 43 -5.60 15.01 -6.67
CA LEU A 43 -4.50 14.06 -6.72
C LEU A 43 -4.46 13.38 -8.09
N ALA A 44 -3.24 13.20 -8.62
CA ALA A 44 -3.01 12.43 -9.83
C ALA A 44 -2.83 10.95 -9.53
N TYR A 45 -3.49 10.07 -10.27
CA TYR A 45 -3.16 8.65 -10.32
C TYR A 45 -1.73 8.47 -10.85
N LEU A 46 -0.97 7.59 -10.22
CA LEU A 46 0.35 7.18 -10.67
C LEU A 46 0.64 5.75 -10.23
N SER A 47 0.64 4.80 -11.17
CA SER A 47 1.15 3.45 -10.88
C SER A 47 2.65 3.49 -10.62
N VAL A 48 3.09 2.95 -9.49
CA VAL A 48 4.52 2.87 -9.11
C VAL A 48 5.07 1.45 -9.13
N GLY A 49 4.18 0.45 -9.17
CA GLY A 49 4.55 -0.97 -9.14
C GLY A 49 4.24 -1.72 -10.43
N SER A 50 3.60 -1.09 -11.40
CA SER A 50 3.28 -1.69 -12.69
C SER A 50 3.47 -0.73 -13.86
N ALA A 51 3.48 -1.27 -15.09
CA ALA A 51 3.42 -0.53 -16.33
C ALA A 51 2.45 -1.21 -17.29
N SER A 52 1.55 -0.41 -17.89
CA SER A 52 0.56 -0.88 -18.86
C SER A 52 1.07 -0.74 -20.29
N ASP A 53 0.88 -1.77 -21.12
CA ASP A 53 1.24 -1.77 -22.55
C ASP A 53 0.33 -0.87 -23.40
N GLU A 54 -0.77 -0.38 -22.85
CA GLU A 54 -1.65 0.62 -23.47
C GLU A 54 -1.13 2.06 -23.32
N ARG A 55 -0.13 2.29 -22.46
CA ARG A 55 0.40 3.63 -22.17
C ARG A 55 1.55 4.00 -23.08
N LYS A 56 1.56 5.24 -23.55
CA LYS A 56 2.59 5.80 -24.46
C LYS A 56 4.02 5.64 -23.94
N TYR A 57 4.20 5.63 -22.64
CA TYR A 57 5.50 5.49 -22.00
C TYR A 57 6.02 4.05 -21.90
N TYR A 58 5.20 3.05 -22.24
CA TYR A 58 5.49 1.64 -22.01
C TYR A 58 6.85 1.23 -22.56
N GLY A 59 7.16 1.59 -23.80
CA GLY A 59 8.45 1.23 -24.42
C GLY A 59 9.70 1.70 -23.66
N THR A 60 9.56 2.72 -22.79
CA THR A 60 10.65 3.15 -21.90
C THR A 60 10.81 2.20 -20.69
N LEU A 61 9.72 1.62 -20.20
CA LEU A 61 9.68 0.79 -19.00
C LEU A 61 9.66 -0.71 -19.31
N GLU A 62 9.28 -1.12 -20.52
CA GLU A 62 9.19 -2.52 -20.94
C GLU A 62 10.43 -3.37 -20.59
N PRO A 63 11.68 -2.89 -20.77
CA PRO A 63 12.88 -3.67 -20.42
C PRO A 63 13.01 -3.99 -18.92
N TYR A 64 12.21 -3.32 -18.07
CA TYR A 64 12.20 -3.46 -16.63
C TYR A 64 10.91 -4.10 -16.11
N CYS A 65 10.03 -4.54 -17.02
CA CYS A 65 8.82 -5.25 -16.65
C CYS A 65 9.11 -6.70 -16.29
N MET A 66 8.42 -7.20 -15.29
CA MET A 66 8.42 -8.59 -14.84
C MET A 66 7.21 -9.34 -15.43
N GLU A 67 6.59 -10.24 -14.68
CA GLU A 67 5.39 -10.96 -15.12
C GLU A 67 4.15 -10.06 -15.18
N LYS A 68 3.11 -10.54 -15.88
CA LYS A 68 1.81 -9.87 -15.97
C LYS A 68 1.06 -9.95 -14.66
N LEU A 69 0.23 -8.94 -14.39
CA LEU A 69 -0.76 -8.99 -13.33
C LEU A 69 -1.88 -9.98 -13.74
N GLU A 70 -2.40 -10.74 -12.77
CA GLU A 70 -3.39 -11.80 -13.04
C GLU A 70 -4.70 -11.22 -13.56
N ASP A 71 -5.22 -10.19 -12.88
CA ASP A 71 -6.51 -9.57 -13.20
C ASP A 71 -6.42 -8.43 -14.23
N TRP A 72 -5.22 -7.98 -14.58
CA TRP A 72 -4.95 -6.86 -15.47
C TRP A 72 -4.02 -7.26 -16.62
N PRO A 73 -4.54 -7.87 -17.70
CA PRO A 73 -3.72 -8.50 -18.75
C PRO A 73 -2.83 -7.53 -19.54
N HIS A 74 -3.14 -6.23 -19.52
CA HIS A 74 -2.33 -5.17 -20.12
C HIS A 74 -1.28 -4.60 -19.19
N GLU A 75 -1.24 -5.03 -17.92
CA GLU A 75 -0.26 -4.58 -16.95
C GLU A 75 0.78 -5.64 -16.60
N ARG A 76 1.99 -5.17 -16.35
CA ARG A 76 3.11 -5.99 -15.88
C ARG A 76 3.73 -5.34 -14.65
N TYR A 77 4.11 -6.15 -13.67
CA TYR A 77 4.88 -5.65 -12.53
C TYR A 77 6.18 -5.00 -13.00
N LEU A 78 6.57 -3.93 -12.32
CA LEU A 78 7.74 -3.12 -12.65
C LEU A 78 8.86 -3.39 -11.65
N ASP A 79 10.05 -3.78 -12.15
CA ASP A 79 11.25 -3.92 -11.31
C ASP A 79 11.81 -2.55 -10.91
N ILE A 80 11.23 -1.98 -9.87
CA ILE A 80 11.69 -0.71 -9.30
C ILE A 80 13.01 -0.83 -8.53
N THR A 81 13.62 -2.03 -8.42
CA THR A 81 14.99 -2.16 -7.90
C THR A 81 16.01 -1.59 -8.88
N GLN A 82 15.64 -1.42 -10.15
CA GLN A 82 16.46 -0.78 -11.18
C GLN A 82 16.39 0.75 -11.09
N ALA A 83 17.47 1.42 -11.44
CA ALA A 83 17.57 2.89 -11.32
C ALA A 83 16.68 3.64 -12.34
N VAL A 84 16.50 3.08 -13.55
CA VAL A 84 15.74 3.73 -14.62
C VAL A 84 14.27 3.89 -14.27
N PRO A 85 13.53 2.84 -13.85
CA PRO A 85 12.14 3.01 -13.39
C PRO A 85 12.00 4.02 -12.26
N ARG A 86 12.85 3.98 -11.24
CA ARG A 86 12.79 4.94 -10.13
C ARG A 86 12.97 6.39 -10.60
N LYS A 87 13.93 6.62 -11.51
CA LYS A 87 14.15 7.96 -12.07
C LYS A 87 12.97 8.42 -12.92
N TRP A 88 12.40 7.50 -13.71
CA TRP A 88 11.22 7.79 -14.51
C TRP A 88 10.03 8.19 -13.62
N LEU A 89 9.72 7.41 -12.57
CA LEU A 89 8.64 7.70 -11.62
C LEU A 89 8.81 9.08 -10.96
N GLN A 90 10.02 9.42 -10.55
CA GLN A 90 10.31 10.74 -9.98
C GLN A 90 10.09 11.87 -10.99
N ASN A 91 10.47 11.65 -12.26
CA ASN A 91 10.24 12.63 -13.33
C ASN A 91 8.73 12.77 -13.64
N GLN A 92 7.95 11.68 -13.61
CA GLN A 92 6.49 11.74 -13.74
C GLN A 92 5.86 12.56 -12.61
N ALA A 93 6.24 12.30 -11.36
CA ALA A 93 5.76 13.10 -10.23
C ALA A 93 6.06 14.60 -10.42
N LEU A 94 7.25 14.95 -10.91
CA LEU A 94 7.61 16.32 -11.22
C LEU A 94 6.75 16.92 -12.35
N ALA A 95 6.46 16.15 -13.40
CA ALA A 95 5.60 16.58 -14.49
C ALA A 95 4.16 16.85 -14.00
N LEU A 96 3.59 15.93 -13.21
CA LEU A 96 2.28 16.08 -12.61
C LEU A 96 2.20 17.31 -11.67
N LYS A 97 3.25 17.55 -10.91
CA LYS A 97 3.34 18.77 -10.07
C LYS A 97 3.31 20.04 -10.93
N LYS A 98 4.00 20.05 -12.07
CA LYS A 98 4.00 21.20 -13.01
C LYS A 98 2.63 21.39 -13.69
N MET A 99 1.85 20.32 -13.88
CA MET A 99 0.47 20.41 -14.34
C MET A 99 -0.48 21.03 -13.30
N GLY A 100 -0.04 21.14 -12.03
CA GLY A 100 -0.79 21.80 -10.98
C GLY A 100 -1.49 20.86 -10.00
N PHE A 101 -1.28 19.56 -10.06
CA PHE A 101 -1.81 18.62 -9.07
C PHE A 101 -1.33 18.92 -7.65
N ASP A 102 -2.19 18.70 -6.67
CA ASP A 102 -1.89 18.90 -5.25
C ASP A 102 -1.11 17.74 -4.63
N GLY A 103 -1.09 16.60 -5.32
CA GLY A 103 -0.39 15.41 -4.86
C GLY A 103 -0.62 14.22 -5.78
N TYR A 104 -0.35 13.04 -5.25
CA TYR A 104 -0.31 11.78 -5.97
C TYR A 104 -1.07 10.70 -5.22
N TRP A 105 -1.77 9.86 -5.96
CA TRP A 105 -2.36 8.62 -5.50
C TRP A 105 -1.56 7.49 -6.14
N LEU A 106 -0.70 6.84 -5.33
CA LEU A 106 0.28 5.87 -5.80
C LEU A 106 -0.31 4.47 -5.72
N ASP A 107 -0.36 3.82 -6.85
CA ASP A 107 -0.96 2.50 -7.01
C ASP A 107 0.06 1.40 -7.24
N ASN A 108 -0.40 0.14 -7.14
CA ASN A 108 0.41 -1.08 -7.33
C ASN A 108 1.58 -1.21 -6.34
N ILE A 109 1.37 -0.78 -5.10
CA ILE A 109 2.33 -0.96 -3.99
C ILE A 109 2.51 -2.46 -3.67
N ASP A 110 1.54 -3.29 -4.01
CA ASP A 110 1.48 -4.74 -3.84
C ASP A 110 2.52 -5.50 -4.69
N VAL A 111 3.19 -4.86 -5.67
CA VAL A 111 4.40 -5.42 -6.27
C VAL A 111 5.40 -5.89 -5.21
N TYR A 112 5.46 -5.23 -4.05
CA TYR A 112 6.27 -5.68 -2.92
C TYR A 112 5.77 -7.00 -2.32
N GLU A 113 4.47 -7.25 -2.33
CA GLU A 113 3.91 -8.49 -1.80
C GLU A 113 4.31 -9.70 -2.66
N GLY A 114 4.17 -9.59 -3.99
CA GLY A 114 4.60 -10.60 -4.95
C GLY A 114 6.11 -10.80 -5.00
N HIS A 115 6.88 -9.73 -4.82
CA HIS A 115 8.36 -9.72 -4.91
C HIS A 115 9.00 -9.29 -3.58
N ARG A 116 8.65 -9.95 -2.48
CA ARG A 116 9.04 -9.55 -1.13
C ARG A 116 10.53 -9.77 -0.86
N THR A 117 11.34 -8.78 -1.21
CA THR A 117 12.77 -8.72 -0.93
C THR A 117 13.16 -7.44 -0.20
N THR A 118 14.30 -7.48 0.50
CA THR A 118 14.88 -6.27 1.12
C THR A 118 15.20 -5.21 0.06
N ALA A 119 15.63 -5.64 -1.13
CA ALA A 119 15.90 -4.73 -2.25
C ALA A 119 14.63 -4.02 -2.72
N MET A 120 13.52 -4.76 -2.91
CA MET A 120 12.23 -4.20 -3.32
C MET A 120 11.65 -3.27 -2.24
N PHE A 121 11.75 -3.64 -0.96
CA PHE A 121 11.35 -2.76 0.16
C PHE A 121 12.08 -1.42 0.13
N ASN A 122 13.42 -1.46 -0.03
CA ASN A 122 14.24 -0.25 -0.08
C ASN A 122 13.95 0.58 -1.34
N ALA A 123 13.74 -0.07 -2.47
CA ALA A 123 13.39 0.58 -3.73
C ALA A 123 12.03 1.30 -3.64
N MET A 124 10.99 0.64 -3.15
CA MET A 124 9.67 1.23 -2.93
C MET A 124 9.76 2.43 -1.96
N THR A 125 10.48 2.27 -0.85
CA THR A 125 10.71 3.37 0.10
C THR A 125 11.39 4.55 -0.57
N SER A 126 12.42 4.29 -1.38
CA SER A 126 13.15 5.33 -2.13
C SER A 126 12.26 6.03 -3.17
N VAL A 127 11.41 5.30 -3.89
CA VAL A 127 10.44 5.86 -4.85
C VAL A 127 9.49 6.82 -4.13
N ILE A 128 8.84 6.36 -3.05
CA ILE A 128 7.85 7.18 -2.34
C ILE A 128 8.50 8.40 -1.71
N GLN A 129 9.68 8.26 -1.09
CA GLN A 129 10.45 9.40 -0.56
C GLN A 129 10.86 10.37 -1.67
N GLY A 130 11.29 9.87 -2.83
CA GLY A 130 11.63 10.68 -3.98
C GLY A 130 10.43 11.48 -4.52
N ILE A 131 9.25 10.86 -4.60
CA ILE A 131 8.00 11.52 -4.97
C ILE A 131 7.61 12.57 -3.91
N LYS A 132 7.71 12.24 -2.62
CA LYS A 132 7.44 13.20 -1.53
C LYS A 132 8.36 14.41 -1.59
N ALA A 133 9.62 14.23 -1.97
CA ALA A 133 10.58 15.33 -2.11
C ALA A 133 10.24 16.30 -3.26
N VAL A 134 9.50 15.86 -4.30
CA VAL A 134 8.93 16.74 -5.33
C VAL A 134 7.91 17.71 -4.72
N GLY A 135 7.28 17.32 -3.61
CA GLY A 135 6.27 18.09 -2.88
C GLY A 135 4.85 17.74 -3.32
N GLY A 136 3.93 17.84 -2.38
CA GLY A 136 2.53 17.50 -2.53
C GLY A 136 2.09 16.44 -1.54
N TYR A 137 0.81 16.10 -1.60
CA TYR A 137 0.22 15.05 -0.78
C TYR A 137 0.52 13.68 -1.40
N VAL A 138 1.06 12.77 -0.63
CA VAL A 138 1.37 11.41 -1.08
C VAL A 138 0.42 10.43 -0.41
N MET A 139 -0.45 9.82 -1.21
CA MET A 139 -1.41 8.80 -0.79
C MET A 139 -1.05 7.48 -1.48
N LEU A 140 -1.00 6.39 -0.74
CA LEU A 140 -0.82 5.06 -1.30
C LEU A 140 -2.19 4.38 -1.46
N ASN A 141 -2.34 3.57 -2.50
CA ASN A 141 -3.46 2.64 -2.64
C ASN A 141 -3.00 1.23 -2.24
N GLY A 142 -3.64 0.62 -1.25
CA GLY A 142 -3.29 -0.71 -0.77
C GLY A 142 -1.90 -0.81 -0.12
N GLY A 143 -1.19 -1.88 -0.44
CA GLY A 143 0.19 -2.11 0.02
C GLY A 143 0.32 -2.52 1.49
N ILE A 144 -0.64 -3.29 2.02
CA ILE A 144 -0.70 -3.68 3.45
C ILE A 144 0.58 -4.35 3.94
N THR A 145 1.22 -5.18 3.11
CA THR A 145 2.46 -5.89 3.46
C THR A 145 3.62 -4.90 3.59
N TYR A 146 3.78 -4.00 2.62
CA TYR A 146 4.79 -2.94 2.64
C TYR A 146 4.61 -2.01 3.85
N LEU A 147 3.39 -1.50 4.04
CA LEU A 147 3.05 -0.59 5.13
C LEU A 147 3.24 -1.25 6.51
N THR A 148 2.91 -2.55 6.64
CA THR A 148 3.15 -3.29 7.89
C THR A 148 4.64 -3.43 8.18
N ASP A 149 5.45 -3.72 7.18
CA ASP A 149 6.91 -3.80 7.34
C ASP A 149 7.54 -2.44 7.63
N LEU A 150 6.92 -1.35 7.15
CA LEU A 150 7.37 0.02 7.38
C LEU A 150 7.05 0.54 8.79
N ILE A 151 5.83 0.29 9.31
CA ILE A 151 5.38 0.80 10.62
C ILE A 151 5.67 -0.14 11.80
N ILE A 152 6.00 -1.40 11.51
CA ILE A 152 6.46 -2.40 12.49
C ILE A 152 7.81 -2.96 12.02
N PRO A 153 8.85 -2.12 11.93
CA PRO A 153 10.06 -2.47 11.19
C PRO A 153 11.03 -3.38 11.94
N HIS A 154 10.89 -3.53 13.26
CA HIS A 154 11.83 -4.29 14.06
C HIS A 154 11.35 -5.73 14.23
N LYS A 155 11.94 -6.66 13.49
CA LYS A 155 11.62 -8.09 13.54
C LYS A 155 12.64 -8.81 14.41
N VAL A 156 12.20 -9.81 15.20
CA VAL A 156 13.12 -10.69 15.92
C VAL A 156 13.22 -12.00 15.14
N GLN A 157 14.34 -12.19 14.46
CA GLN A 157 14.60 -13.32 13.56
C GLN A 157 15.55 -14.32 14.19
N LEU A 158 15.24 -15.61 14.07
CA LEU A 158 16.03 -16.72 14.60
C LEU A 158 16.78 -17.50 13.52
N GLY A 159 16.33 -17.43 12.28
CA GLY A 159 16.99 -18.09 11.17
C GLY A 159 16.38 -17.70 9.84
N ALA A 160 17.10 -18.04 8.77
CA ALA A 160 16.65 -17.92 7.39
C ALA A 160 17.06 -19.21 6.65
N TYR A 161 16.09 -19.89 6.07
CA TYR A 161 16.24 -21.24 5.53
C TYR A 161 15.80 -21.30 4.08
N LYS A 162 16.51 -22.08 3.26
CA LYS A 162 16.07 -22.39 1.89
C LYS A 162 14.91 -23.39 1.90
N ASP A 163 14.94 -24.35 2.82
CA ASP A 163 13.92 -25.40 2.89
C ASP A 163 12.90 -25.19 4.02
N SER A 164 11.68 -25.67 3.81
CA SER A 164 10.58 -25.56 4.76
C SER A 164 10.76 -26.44 6.01
N LYS A 165 11.53 -27.54 5.93
CA LYS A 165 11.69 -28.49 7.05
C LYS A 165 12.45 -27.87 8.20
N ASN A 166 13.55 -27.17 7.91
CA ASN A 166 14.33 -26.47 8.92
C ASN A 166 13.59 -25.27 9.52
N ALA A 167 12.84 -24.51 8.70
CA ALA A 167 11.99 -23.43 9.17
C ALA A 167 10.91 -23.97 10.13
N LYS A 168 10.17 -25.01 9.75
CA LYS A 168 9.15 -25.66 10.62
C LYS A 168 9.73 -26.22 11.90
N ARG A 169 10.97 -26.78 11.86
CA ARG A 169 11.64 -27.28 13.08
C ARG A 169 11.94 -26.13 14.05
N MET A 170 12.39 -25.00 13.55
CA MET A 170 12.64 -23.81 14.40
C MET A 170 11.32 -23.25 14.97
N GLU A 171 10.26 -23.16 14.16
CA GLU A 171 8.94 -22.75 14.66
C GLU A 171 8.43 -23.67 15.78
N LYS A 172 8.55 -25.00 15.60
CA LYS A 172 8.14 -25.97 16.61
C LYS A 172 8.95 -25.82 17.90
N ALA A 173 10.27 -25.58 17.79
CA ALA A 173 11.13 -25.34 18.94
C ALA A 173 10.75 -24.06 19.71
N LEU A 174 10.39 -23.00 19.02
CA LEU A 174 9.90 -21.76 19.65
C LEU A 174 8.57 -21.99 20.37
N LYS A 175 7.60 -22.59 19.67
CA LYS A 175 6.26 -22.89 20.23
C LYS A 175 6.33 -23.80 21.45
N SER A 176 7.25 -24.79 21.48
CA SER A 176 7.43 -25.67 22.64
C SER A 176 7.94 -24.96 23.90
N LYS A 177 8.49 -23.75 23.75
CA LYS A 177 8.92 -22.87 24.84
C LYS A 177 8.03 -21.64 25.03
N ASN A 178 6.79 -21.71 24.50
CA ASN A 178 5.76 -20.65 24.58
C ASN A 178 6.18 -19.32 23.92
N PHE A 179 7.04 -19.34 22.91
CA PHE A 179 7.32 -18.17 22.08
C PHE A 179 6.44 -18.17 20.84
N GLY A 180 5.98 -16.99 20.44
CA GLY A 180 5.36 -16.80 19.13
C GLY A 180 6.35 -17.16 18.01
N ALA A 181 5.84 -17.73 16.92
CA ALA A 181 6.67 -18.05 15.76
C ALA A 181 5.85 -17.95 14.49
N ALA A 182 6.42 -17.27 13.49
CA ALA A 182 5.90 -17.19 12.12
C ALA A 182 7.04 -17.32 11.14
N THR A 183 6.80 -18.01 10.02
CA THR A 183 7.71 -18.03 8.88
C THR A 183 7.25 -17.00 7.85
N VAL A 184 8.16 -16.12 7.46
CA VAL A 184 7.94 -15.10 6.43
C VAL A 184 8.83 -15.42 5.23
N GLU A 185 8.26 -15.48 4.05
CA GLU A 185 9.03 -15.58 2.81
C GLU A 185 9.52 -14.19 2.43
N MET A 186 10.84 -14.04 2.33
CA MET A 186 11.51 -12.80 1.97
C MET A 186 12.95 -13.09 1.52
N ASP A 187 13.43 -12.41 0.47
CA ASP A 187 14.75 -12.64 -0.12
C ASP A 187 14.95 -14.10 -0.59
N ASN A 188 13.90 -14.75 -1.09
CA ASN A 188 13.86 -16.16 -1.47
C ASN A 188 14.24 -17.13 -0.32
N LEU A 189 14.03 -16.71 0.91
CA LEU A 189 14.30 -17.48 2.12
C LEU A 189 13.07 -17.51 3.03
N LYS A 190 12.94 -18.60 3.76
CA LYS A 190 11.97 -18.78 4.83
C LYS A 190 12.57 -18.26 6.13
N LYS A 191 12.24 -17.00 6.48
CA LYS A 191 12.74 -16.32 7.67
C LYS A 191 11.81 -16.61 8.85
N VAL A 192 12.32 -17.32 9.87
CA VAL A 192 11.57 -17.61 11.10
C VAL A 192 11.72 -16.45 12.07
N GLN A 193 10.58 -15.85 12.42
CA GLN A 193 10.48 -14.68 13.30
C GLN A 193 9.63 -15.00 14.52
N SER A 194 10.02 -14.48 15.69
CA SER A 194 9.28 -14.65 16.95
C SER A 194 8.51 -13.41 17.39
N GLY A 195 8.58 -12.32 16.64
CA GLY A 195 7.84 -11.10 16.92
C GLY A 195 8.26 -9.95 16.02
N ALA A 196 7.40 -8.94 15.97
CA ALA A 196 7.62 -7.70 15.24
C ALA A 196 7.17 -6.50 16.09
N PHE A 197 7.92 -5.41 16.07
CA PHE A 197 7.76 -4.28 16.98
C PHE A 197 7.90 -2.95 16.22
N SER A 198 7.12 -1.97 16.65
CA SER A 198 7.26 -0.59 16.19
C SER A 198 8.43 0.16 16.86
N LYS A 199 8.91 -0.34 18.00
CA LYS A 199 10.04 0.23 18.76
C LYS A 199 11.15 -0.78 18.95
N LYS A 200 12.40 -0.32 18.89
CA LYS A 200 13.62 -1.13 19.06
C LYS A 200 13.62 -1.88 20.39
N ASP A 201 13.28 -1.20 21.48
CA ASP A 201 13.35 -1.74 22.84
C ASP A 201 12.54 -3.03 23.03
N GLY A 202 11.33 -3.09 22.43
CA GLY A 202 10.50 -4.29 22.50
C GLY A 202 11.15 -5.49 21.81
N ALA A 203 11.77 -5.27 20.65
CA ALA A 203 12.51 -6.30 19.95
C ALA A 203 13.76 -6.75 20.73
N ASP A 204 14.53 -5.81 21.29
CA ASP A 204 15.74 -6.11 22.07
C ASP A 204 15.41 -6.88 23.36
N GLN A 205 14.30 -6.55 24.02
CA GLN A 205 13.83 -7.31 25.18
C GLN A 205 13.45 -8.75 24.82
N LEU A 206 12.79 -8.95 23.66
CA LEU A 206 12.47 -10.31 23.21
C LEU A 206 13.73 -11.09 22.83
N VAL A 207 14.71 -10.47 22.19
CA VAL A 207 16.02 -11.10 21.90
C VAL A 207 16.68 -11.59 23.18
N LYS A 208 16.74 -10.78 24.24
CA LYS A 208 17.29 -11.19 25.54
C LYS A 208 16.55 -12.40 26.13
N LYS A 209 15.21 -12.41 26.09
CA LYS A 209 14.39 -13.54 26.57
C LYS A 209 14.67 -14.83 25.78
N LEU A 210 14.80 -14.71 24.46
CA LEU A 210 15.09 -15.84 23.59
C LEU A 210 16.50 -16.39 23.82
N HIS A 211 17.50 -15.54 24.03
CA HIS A 211 18.84 -15.97 24.39
C HIS A 211 18.85 -16.74 25.73
N ALA A 212 18.18 -16.22 26.75
CA ALA A 212 18.04 -16.90 28.06
C ALA A 212 17.31 -18.25 27.92
N ALA A 213 16.43 -18.41 26.96
CA ALA A 213 15.74 -19.66 26.65
C ALA A 213 16.55 -20.63 25.77
N GLY A 214 17.79 -20.27 25.40
CA GLY A 214 18.68 -21.12 24.60
C GLY A 214 18.61 -20.89 23.09
N PHE A 215 17.92 -19.84 22.62
CA PHE A 215 17.88 -19.46 21.20
C PHE A 215 18.95 -18.41 20.89
N GLY A 216 20.24 -18.78 20.97
CA GLY A 216 21.36 -17.86 20.79
C GLY A 216 21.50 -17.22 19.41
N THR A 217 20.76 -17.72 18.40
CA THR A 217 20.73 -17.13 17.04
C THR A 217 19.74 -15.98 16.90
N ALA A 218 18.89 -15.74 17.91
CA ALA A 218 17.90 -14.68 17.84
C ALA A 218 18.57 -13.30 17.72
N LYS A 219 18.12 -12.51 16.74
CA LYS A 219 18.62 -11.16 16.53
C LYS A 219 17.51 -10.23 16.05
N ARG A 220 17.63 -8.94 16.38
CA ARG A 220 16.79 -7.91 15.77
C ARG A 220 17.24 -7.65 14.35
N ILE A 221 16.27 -7.63 13.42
CA ILE A 221 16.40 -7.10 12.07
C ILE A 221 15.56 -5.84 12.01
N THR A 222 16.11 -4.75 11.50
CA THR A 222 15.38 -3.49 11.29
C THR A 222 15.28 -3.23 9.79
N LEU A 223 14.05 -3.21 9.26
CA LEU A 223 13.78 -2.92 7.86
C LEU A 223 13.79 -1.42 7.58
N PHE A 224 13.27 -0.63 8.51
CA PHE A 224 13.20 0.83 8.39
C PHE A 224 13.48 1.51 9.73
N ASP A 225 14.20 2.62 9.69
CA ASP A 225 14.51 3.42 10.88
C ASP A 225 14.07 4.88 10.65
N GLY A 226 12.78 5.12 10.78
CA GLY A 226 12.15 6.41 10.53
C GLY A 226 10.67 6.40 10.84
N LYS A 227 9.98 7.47 10.45
CA LYS A 227 8.51 7.57 10.56
C LYS A 227 7.90 7.52 9.17
N ALA A 228 6.96 6.60 8.95
CA ALA A 228 6.22 6.48 7.68
C ALA A 228 5.50 7.78 7.33
N SER A 229 4.89 8.45 8.31
CA SER A 229 4.21 9.75 8.15
C SER A 229 5.12 10.92 7.75
N ALA A 230 6.44 10.72 7.67
CA ALA A 230 7.35 11.72 7.12
C ALA A 230 7.28 11.82 5.59
N PHE A 231 6.80 10.76 4.91
CA PHE A 231 6.75 10.71 3.44
C PHE A 231 5.47 10.08 2.88
N ILE A 232 4.57 9.55 3.73
CA ILE A 232 3.23 9.07 3.38
C ILE A 232 2.24 9.90 4.17
N ASP A 233 1.39 10.67 3.48
CA ASP A 233 0.38 11.51 4.12
C ASP A 233 -0.92 10.72 4.32
N GLY A 234 -1.29 9.86 3.37
CA GLY A 234 -2.52 9.08 3.44
C GLY A 234 -2.40 7.69 2.81
N VAL A 235 -3.37 6.85 3.13
CA VAL A 235 -3.51 5.50 2.56
C VAL A 235 -4.98 5.26 2.24
N THR A 236 -5.27 4.84 1.02
CA THR A 236 -6.53 4.22 0.64
C THR A 236 -6.41 2.72 0.83
N GLN A 237 -7.41 2.09 1.44
CA GLN A 237 -7.59 0.65 1.44
C GLN A 237 -8.90 0.32 0.76
N GLU A 238 -8.81 -0.49 -0.28
CA GLU A 238 -9.98 -1.00 -0.98
C GLU A 238 -10.57 -2.21 -0.26
N GLU A 239 -11.87 -2.41 -0.45
CA GLU A 239 -12.58 -3.64 -0.07
C GLU A 239 -12.42 -4.04 1.41
N VAL A 240 -12.43 -3.06 2.31
CA VAL A 240 -12.38 -3.36 3.75
C VAL A 240 -13.65 -4.08 4.22
N PHE A 241 -14.80 -3.75 3.64
CA PHE A 241 -16.12 -4.31 3.97
C PHE A 241 -16.83 -4.93 2.78
N SER A 242 -16.59 -4.41 1.60
CA SER A 242 -17.13 -4.91 0.33
C SER A 242 -16.15 -5.86 -0.34
N LEU A 243 -16.59 -6.53 -1.39
CA LEU A 243 -15.77 -7.36 -2.27
C LEU A 243 -16.34 -7.26 -3.68
N ILE A 244 -15.48 -6.98 -4.66
CA ILE A 244 -15.83 -7.12 -6.08
C ILE A 244 -15.80 -8.62 -6.38
N THR A 245 -16.95 -9.18 -6.81
CA THR A 245 -17.08 -10.60 -7.11
C THR A 245 -17.05 -10.91 -8.60
N ASP A 246 -17.30 -9.89 -9.43
CA ASP A 246 -17.15 -9.94 -10.89
C ASP A 246 -16.87 -8.53 -11.40
N TYR A 247 -15.88 -8.37 -12.26
CA TYR A 247 -15.49 -7.10 -12.87
C TYR A 247 -16.23 -6.80 -14.19
N LYS A 248 -17.15 -7.67 -14.66
CA LYS A 248 -17.86 -7.48 -15.92
C LYS A 248 -18.96 -6.42 -15.81
N GLY A 249 -19.05 -5.55 -16.81
CA GLY A 249 -20.03 -4.46 -16.84
C GLY A 249 -19.84 -3.52 -15.65
N THR A 250 -20.92 -3.14 -14.96
CA THR A 250 -20.84 -2.30 -13.74
C THR A 250 -20.33 -3.06 -12.51
N GLY A 251 -20.01 -4.33 -12.65
CA GLY A 251 -19.53 -5.19 -11.59
C GLY A 251 -20.62 -5.77 -10.69
N THR A 252 -20.29 -6.83 -9.98
CA THR A 252 -21.10 -7.38 -8.91
C THR A 252 -20.35 -7.32 -7.58
N PHE A 253 -21.07 -7.03 -6.51
CA PHE A 253 -20.48 -6.74 -5.21
C PHE A 253 -21.03 -7.69 -4.14
N GLY A 254 -20.12 -8.22 -3.34
CA GLY A 254 -20.38 -9.00 -2.15
C GLY A 254 -19.93 -8.30 -0.88
N LYS A 255 -19.88 -9.08 0.19
CA LYS A 255 -19.26 -8.66 1.46
C LYS A 255 -17.89 -9.30 1.55
N GLN A 256 -16.91 -8.55 2.04
CA GLN A 256 -15.61 -9.08 2.38
C GLN A 256 -15.75 -10.19 3.45
N SER A 257 -14.86 -11.19 3.41
CA SER A 257 -14.81 -12.21 4.46
C SER A 257 -14.58 -11.54 5.82
N GLN A 258 -15.06 -12.16 6.90
CA GLN A 258 -14.89 -11.59 8.23
C GLN A 258 -13.41 -11.45 8.58
N GLU A 259 -12.60 -12.47 8.29
CA GLU A 259 -11.17 -12.51 8.58
C GLU A 259 -10.42 -11.38 7.88
N GLU A 260 -10.61 -11.22 6.56
CA GLU A 260 -9.96 -10.15 5.78
C GLU A 260 -10.46 -8.77 6.20
N SER A 261 -11.75 -8.60 6.40
CA SER A 261 -12.32 -7.34 6.88
C SER A 261 -11.70 -6.92 8.22
N GLU A 262 -11.59 -7.85 9.17
CA GLU A 262 -10.95 -7.58 10.48
C GLU A 262 -9.45 -7.26 10.32
N ARG A 263 -8.75 -7.95 9.43
CA ARG A 263 -7.34 -7.70 9.10
C ARG A 263 -7.15 -6.30 8.56
N TYR A 264 -7.93 -5.88 7.55
CA TYR A 264 -7.89 -4.54 6.98
C TYR A 264 -8.27 -3.46 8.01
N GLN A 265 -9.33 -3.65 8.78
CA GLN A 265 -9.72 -2.72 9.83
C GLN A 265 -8.61 -2.54 10.88
N ALA A 266 -7.98 -3.64 11.32
CA ALA A 266 -6.86 -3.58 12.27
C ALA A 266 -5.66 -2.84 11.68
N HIS A 267 -5.40 -3.03 10.38
CA HIS A 267 -4.35 -2.31 9.65
C HIS A 267 -4.64 -0.81 9.61
N MET A 268 -5.84 -0.40 9.20
CA MET A 268 -6.24 1.01 9.12
C MET A 268 -6.19 1.71 10.47
N ARG A 269 -6.64 1.04 11.57
CA ARG A 269 -6.47 1.57 12.93
C ARG A 269 -5.00 1.79 13.29
N ARG A 270 -4.11 0.94 12.80
CA ARG A 270 -2.66 1.06 13.02
C ARG A 270 -2.07 2.25 12.27
N LEU A 271 -2.46 2.45 11.01
CA LEU A 271 -2.05 3.59 10.20
C LEU A 271 -2.48 4.91 10.84
N ALA A 272 -3.75 5.03 11.23
CA ALA A 272 -4.29 6.21 11.91
C ALA A 272 -3.49 6.54 13.19
N LYS A 273 -3.16 5.53 14.02
CA LYS A 273 -2.31 5.70 15.20
C LYS A 273 -0.87 6.15 14.89
N ASN A 274 -0.40 5.93 13.67
CA ASN A 274 0.90 6.40 13.21
C ASN A 274 0.85 7.77 12.51
N GLY A 275 -0.31 8.45 12.56
CA GLY A 275 -0.49 9.79 12.00
C GLY A 275 -0.58 9.81 10.47
N ILE A 276 -1.09 8.74 9.87
CA ILE A 276 -1.35 8.61 8.44
C ILE A 276 -2.86 8.73 8.24
N ASP A 277 -3.29 9.63 7.36
CA ASP A 277 -4.70 9.78 7.01
C ASP A 277 -5.24 8.52 6.35
N CYS A 278 -6.44 8.09 6.74
CA CYS A 278 -7.04 6.86 6.28
C CYS A 278 -8.23 7.12 5.36
N TYR A 279 -8.23 6.43 4.22
CA TYR A 279 -9.30 6.48 3.24
C TYR A 279 -9.74 5.06 2.88
N LEU A 280 -11.04 4.88 2.64
CA LEU A 280 -11.59 3.61 2.17
C LEU A 280 -12.14 3.81 0.76
N LEU A 281 -11.92 2.82 -0.09
CA LEU A 281 -12.58 2.69 -1.38
C LEU A 281 -13.41 1.41 -1.36
N GLU A 282 -14.72 1.56 -1.45
CA GLU A 282 -15.67 0.48 -1.24
C GLU A 282 -16.66 0.38 -2.39
N TYR A 283 -17.08 -0.81 -2.70
CA TYR A 283 -17.96 -1.10 -3.84
C TYR A 283 -19.26 -1.73 -3.35
N THR A 284 -20.34 -0.96 -3.29
CA THR A 284 -21.60 -1.51 -2.77
C THR A 284 -22.82 -0.68 -3.10
N LYS A 285 -23.93 -1.38 -3.39
CA LYS A 285 -25.30 -0.85 -3.47
C LYS A 285 -26.08 -1.03 -2.16
N SER A 286 -25.50 -1.72 -1.14
CA SER A 286 -26.15 -2.05 0.12
C SER A 286 -26.12 -0.89 1.12
N ASN A 287 -27.28 -0.36 1.50
CA ASN A 287 -27.39 0.67 2.54
C ASN A 287 -26.87 0.19 3.90
N THR A 288 -27.10 -1.08 4.25
CA THR A 288 -26.58 -1.66 5.51
C THR A 288 -25.05 -1.65 5.52
N LEU A 289 -24.40 -1.98 4.40
CA LEU A 289 -22.95 -1.95 4.32
C LEU A 289 -22.41 -0.52 4.38
N ARG A 290 -23.05 0.44 3.71
CA ARG A 290 -22.72 1.87 3.78
C ARG A 290 -22.74 2.40 5.23
N LEU A 291 -23.71 2.00 6.04
CA LEU A 291 -23.78 2.38 7.45
C LEU A 291 -22.62 1.79 8.26
N ARG A 292 -22.23 0.53 8.01
CA ARG A 292 -21.08 -0.10 8.66
C ARG A 292 -19.76 0.58 8.28
N ILE A 293 -19.55 0.88 7.00
CA ILE A 293 -18.40 1.62 6.49
C ILE A 293 -18.30 2.97 7.19
N LYS A 294 -19.40 3.72 7.21
CA LYS A 294 -19.46 5.03 7.88
C LYS A 294 -19.12 4.92 9.36
N ALA A 295 -19.72 3.99 10.08
CA ALA A 295 -19.47 3.80 11.51
C ALA A 295 -17.99 3.48 11.78
N PHE A 296 -17.35 2.66 10.95
CA PHE A 296 -15.92 2.40 11.08
C PHE A 296 -15.09 3.65 10.81
N CYS A 297 -15.36 4.38 9.73
CA CYS A 297 -14.67 5.62 9.40
C CYS A 297 -14.74 6.62 10.57
N ASP A 298 -15.91 6.77 11.18
CA ASP A 298 -16.11 7.66 12.33
C ASP A 298 -15.21 7.26 13.53
N THR A 299 -14.89 5.95 13.71
CA THR A 299 -14.02 5.49 14.81
C THR A 299 -12.55 5.82 14.65
N ILE A 300 -12.07 6.02 13.43
CA ILE A 300 -10.63 6.24 13.12
C ILE A 300 -10.37 7.58 12.44
N GLY A 301 -11.39 8.40 12.23
CA GLY A 301 -11.27 9.66 11.50
C GLY A 301 -11.05 9.48 10.00
N ALA A 302 -11.45 8.35 9.43
CA ALA A 302 -11.30 8.05 8.00
C ALA A 302 -12.41 8.66 7.15
N THR A 303 -12.19 8.69 5.84
CA THR A 303 -13.18 9.09 4.84
C THR A 303 -13.33 7.96 3.81
N ALA A 304 -14.56 7.64 3.40
CA ALA A 304 -14.83 6.63 2.39
C ALA A 304 -15.31 7.24 1.07
N CYS A 305 -14.81 6.70 -0.03
CA CYS A 305 -15.43 6.70 -1.36
C CYS A 305 -16.22 5.40 -1.49
N ILE A 306 -17.50 5.49 -1.87
CA ILE A 306 -18.33 4.30 -2.09
C ILE A 306 -18.84 4.37 -3.52
N SER A 307 -18.36 3.45 -4.35
CA SER A 307 -18.79 3.28 -5.73
C SER A 307 -19.91 2.25 -5.86
N GLU A 308 -20.76 2.43 -6.83
CA GLU A 308 -21.76 1.45 -7.29
C GLU A 308 -21.35 0.82 -8.63
N ASP A 309 -20.14 1.13 -9.07
CA ASP A 309 -19.54 0.69 -10.33
C ASP A 309 -18.07 0.31 -10.10
N VAL A 310 -17.55 -0.67 -10.84
CA VAL A 310 -16.13 -1.05 -10.85
C VAL A 310 -15.29 -0.05 -11.65
N ASP A 311 -15.89 0.62 -12.63
CA ASP A 311 -15.26 1.69 -13.40
C ASP A 311 -15.30 3.00 -12.59
N LEU A 312 -14.16 3.33 -12.01
CA LEU A 312 -13.98 4.49 -11.14
C LEU A 312 -13.87 5.81 -11.92
#